data_e88b616bc4eaf4f293a9a25e49e5ca59
#
_entry.id   e88b616bc4eaf4f293a9a25e49e5ca59
#
_cell.length_a   1.000
_cell.length_b   1.000
_cell.length_c   1.000
_cell.angle_alpha   90.00
_cell.angle_beta   90.00
_cell.angle_gamma   90.00
#
_symmetry.space_group_name_H-M   'P 1'
#
loop_
_entity.id
_entity.type
_entity.pdbx_description
1 polymer ?
#
loop_
_entity_poly.entity_id
_entity_poly.type
_entity_poly.pdbx_seq_one_letter_code
_entity_poly.pdbx_strand_id
1 'polypeptide(L)'
;MTGESGGYLLRMEGLCRSYRKQPALSGFSGEIELERGLIYGLIGPNGSGKTTLLKLLAGILFPSGGRIFRKGEGLEKKNCAEQEASFPAWSRENVVYIPAGERGLRYKNTVRDNVLYFSALKGRSAEETEALLTRYASFLHCETLLDRRVETLSLGQKKKASLLCGLCAGARLILMDEPEGGLDLDARGELRRTILQTARREGVTFLISSHDLLLFEGLADRYLFLQNGKDVFHNDGTMDRESLQAAYERLTEEGRMEQ
;
A
#
# COMPACT_ATOMS: atom_id res chain seq x y z
N MET A 1 1.40 3.94 34.23
CA MET A 1 0.17 3.45 33.59
C MET A 1 0.32 3.80 32.11
N THR A 2 0.93 2.90 31.34
CA THR A 2 1.09 3.03 29.89
C THR A 2 -0.24 2.61 29.28
N GLY A 3 -1.02 3.61 28.85
CA GLY A 3 -2.24 3.37 28.10
C GLY A 3 -1.87 2.68 26.79
N GLU A 4 -2.25 1.43 26.63
CA GLU A 4 -2.31 0.77 25.34
C GLU A 4 -3.27 1.56 24.47
N SER A 5 -2.74 2.42 23.62
CA SER A 5 -3.52 3.02 22.55
C SER A 5 -3.88 1.88 21.61
N GLY A 6 -5.13 1.41 21.69
CA GLY A 6 -5.67 0.35 20.84
C GLY A 6 -5.66 0.75 19.38
N GLY A 7 -4.51 0.58 18.72
CA GLY A 7 -4.37 0.81 17.28
C GLY A 7 -5.15 -0.24 16.49
N TYR A 8 -5.64 0.14 15.33
CA TYR A 8 -6.27 -0.81 14.42
C TYR A 8 -5.21 -1.72 13.79
N LEU A 9 -5.44 -3.01 13.81
CA LEU A 9 -4.60 -4.04 13.23
C LEU A 9 -5.34 -4.74 12.08
N LEU A 10 -4.70 -4.82 10.93
CA LEU A 10 -5.13 -5.64 9.81
C LEU A 10 -4.38 -6.96 9.87
N ARG A 11 -5.11 -8.07 10.05
CA ARG A 11 -4.53 -9.41 10.18
C ARG A 11 -4.92 -10.29 9.00
N MET A 12 -3.94 -11.00 8.49
CA MET A 12 -4.05 -11.97 7.42
C MET A 12 -3.68 -13.34 7.96
N GLU A 13 -4.52 -14.34 7.73
CA GLU A 13 -4.28 -15.71 8.18
C GLU A 13 -4.43 -16.71 7.04
N GLY A 14 -3.34 -17.36 6.68
CA GLY A 14 -3.32 -18.47 5.73
C GLY A 14 -3.84 -18.10 4.34
N LEU A 15 -3.59 -16.89 3.85
CA LEU A 15 -4.12 -16.41 2.57
C LEU A 15 -3.64 -17.25 1.41
N CYS A 16 -4.58 -17.78 0.65
CA CYS A 16 -4.34 -18.50 -0.59
C CYS A 16 -5.01 -17.79 -1.76
N ARG A 17 -4.34 -17.78 -2.91
CA ARG A 17 -4.92 -17.34 -4.17
C ARG A 17 -4.22 -18.00 -5.34
N SER A 18 -4.99 -18.56 -6.28
CA SER A 18 -4.47 -19.14 -7.51
C SER A 18 -5.07 -18.46 -8.73
N TYR A 19 -4.28 -18.36 -9.79
CA TYR A 19 -4.73 -17.97 -11.12
C TYR A 19 -4.73 -19.20 -12.02
N ARG A 20 -5.93 -19.62 -12.43
CA ARG A 20 -6.12 -20.93 -13.10
C ARG A 20 -5.57 -22.06 -12.21
N LYS A 21 -4.44 -22.67 -12.59
CA LYS A 21 -3.80 -23.77 -11.82
C LYS A 21 -2.49 -23.36 -11.13
N GLN A 22 -2.06 -22.08 -11.28
CA GLN A 22 -0.81 -21.61 -10.69
C GLN A 22 -1.09 -20.86 -9.38
N PRO A 23 -0.56 -21.33 -8.24
CA PRO A 23 -0.69 -20.63 -6.98
C PRO A 23 0.12 -19.34 -7.01
N ALA A 24 -0.50 -18.24 -6.58
CA ALA A 24 0.15 -16.95 -6.40
C ALA A 24 0.37 -16.62 -4.92
N LEU A 25 -0.52 -17.11 -4.05
CA LEU A 25 -0.33 -17.12 -2.59
C LEU A 25 -0.70 -18.51 -2.07
N SER A 26 0.08 -19.02 -1.12
CA SER A 26 0.00 -20.40 -0.60
C SER A 26 0.12 -20.46 0.92
N GLY A 27 -0.80 -19.75 1.60
CA GLY A 27 -0.84 -19.73 3.06
C GLY A 27 -0.16 -18.51 3.70
N PHE A 28 -0.08 -17.37 3.01
CA PHE A 28 0.50 -16.15 3.55
C PHE A 28 -0.21 -15.68 4.82
N SER A 29 0.57 -15.38 5.87
CA SER A 29 0.08 -14.78 7.12
C SER A 29 0.89 -13.55 7.47
N GLY A 30 0.27 -12.57 8.15
CA GLY A 30 0.96 -11.34 8.55
C GLY A 30 0.01 -10.32 9.17
N GLU A 31 0.60 -9.26 9.71
CA GLU A 31 -0.12 -8.19 10.39
C GLU A 31 0.36 -6.81 9.93
N ILE A 32 -0.54 -5.85 9.86
CA ILE A 32 -0.27 -4.44 9.53
C ILE A 32 -0.97 -3.56 10.55
N GLU A 33 -0.20 -2.80 11.32
CA GLU A 33 -0.75 -1.76 12.20
C GLU A 33 -1.16 -0.55 11.36
N LEU A 34 -2.37 -0.08 11.59
CA LEU A 34 -2.94 1.08 10.90
C LEU A 34 -2.87 2.33 11.79
N GLU A 35 -2.95 3.50 11.16
CA GLU A 35 -3.10 4.81 11.84
C GLU A 35 -1.90 5.26 12.70
N ARG A 36 -0.73 4.68 12.49
CA ARG A 36 0.53 5.11 13.14
C ARG A 36 1.52 5.76 12.16
N GLY A 37 1.12 5.95 10.93
CA GLY A 37 2.02 6.46 9.89
C GLY A 37 3.20 5.53 9.61
N LEU A 38 3.01 4.21 9.79
CA LEU A 38 4.04 3.21 9.53
C LEU A 38 4.16 2.92 8.03
N ILE A 39 5.37 2.63 7.62
CA ILE A 39 5.69 2.23 6.24
C ILE A 39 6.21 0.80 6.26
N TYR A 40 5.50 -0.08 5.58
CA TYR A 40 5.84 -1.49 5.41
C TYR A 40 6.47 -1.72 4.04
N GLY A 41 7.64 -2.35 4.01
CA GLY A 41 8.25 -2.89 2.80
C GLY A 41 7.77 -4.33 2.53
N LEU A 42 7.15 -4.57 1.38
CA LEU A 42 6.81 -5.91 0.90
C LEU A 42 7.85 -6.35 -0.13
N ILE A 43 8.74 -7.22 0.29
CA ILE A 43 9.94 -7.61 -0.44
C ILE A 43 9.81 -9.03 -0.97
N GLY A 44 10.29 -9.25 -2.18
CA GLY A 44 10.34 -10.58 -2.78
C GLY A 44 10.64 -10.52 -4.26
N PRO A 45 11.10 -11.63 -4.86
CA PRO A 45 11.39 -11.69 -6.28
C PRO A 45 10.14 -11.49 -7.16
N ASN A 46 10.36 -11.30 -8.45
CA ASN A 46 9.26 -11.22 -9.40
C ASN A 46 8.48 -12.54 -9.41
N GLY A 47 7.15 -12.45 -9.41
CA GLY A 47 6.28 -13.62 -9.35
C GLY A 47 6.04 -14.18 -7.95
N SER A 48 6.63 -13.63 -6.89
CA SER A 48 6.44 -14.13 -5.51
C SER A 48 5.03 -13.96 -4.94
N GLY A 49 4.16 -13.15 -5.59
CA GLY A 49 2.78 -12.91 -5.15
C GLY A 49 2.50 -11.51 -4.58
N LYS A 50 3.48 -10.58 -4.56
CA LYS A 50 3.34 -9.21 -4.02
C LYS A 50 2.08 -8.49 -4.54
N THR A 51 1.97 -8.35 -5.85
CA THR A 51 0.81 -7.71 -6.50
C THR A 51 -0.52 -8.39 -6.13
N THR A 52 -0.51 -9.73 -5.97
CA THR A 52 -1.70 -10.49 -5.58
C THR A 52 -2.10 -10.15 -4.15
N LEU A 53 -1.14 -10.11 -3.22
CA LEU A 53 -1.39 -9.71 -1.83
C LEU A 53 -1.95 -8.28 -1.76
N LEU A 54 -1.33 -7.32 -2.45
CA LEU A 54 -1.82 -5.93 -2.49
C LEU A 54 -3.27 -5.86 -3.01
N LYS A 55 -3.61 -6.60 -4.07
CA LYS A 55 -4.97 -6.62 -4.62
C LYS A 55 -6.00 -7.29 -3.70
N LEU A 56 -5.61 -8.29 -2.92
CA LEU A 56 -6.46 -8.88 -1.89
C LEU A 56 -6.75 -7.87 -0.78
N LEU A 57 -5.72 -7.16 -0.30
CA LEU A 57 -5.86 -6.11 0.72
C LEU A 57 -6.68 -4.91 0.23
N ALA A 58 -6.60 -4.60 -1.06
CA ALA A 58 -7.43 -3.56 -1.69
C ALA A 58 -8.89 -3.98 -1.93
N GLY A 59 -9.25 -5.23 -1.65
CA GLY A 59 -10.59 -5.75 -1.95
C GLY A 59 -10.89 -5.89 -3.45
N ILE A 60 -9.86 -5.83 -4.31
CA ILE A 60 -9.98 -6.03 -5.78
C ILE A 60 -10.08 -7.52 -6.10
N LEU A 61 -9.46 -8.35 -5.28
CA LEU A 61 -9.50 -9.81 -5.37
C LEU A 61 -10.04 -10.38 -4.07
N PHE A 62 -10.63 -11.58 -4.14
CA PHE A 62 -11.01 -12.37 -2.98
C PHE A 62 -10.05 -13.53 -2.80
N PRO A 63 -9.66 -13.89 -1.57
CA PRO A 63 -8.85 -15.06 -1.32
C PRO A 63 -9.60 -16.34 -1.72
N SER A 64 -8.88 -17.36 -2.19
CA SER A 64 -9.44 -18.70 -2.40
C SER A 64 -9.37 -19.57 -1.15
N GLY A 65 -8.64 -19.15 -0.13
CA GLY A 65 -8.51 -19.74 1.19
C GLY A 65 -7.85 -18.75 2.15
N GLY A 66 -7.97 -19.02 3.45
CA GLY A 66 -7.54 -18.09 4.48
C GLY A 66 -8.51 -16.91 4.64
N ARG A 67 -8.16 -15.95 5.48
CA ARG A 67 -9.03 -14.81 5.82
C ARG A 67 -8.27 -13.53 6.10
N ILE A 68 -8.96 -12.41 5.90
CA ILE A 68 -8.47 -11.07 6.24
C ILE A 68 -9.48 -10.42 7.15
N PHE A 69 -9.05 -9.90 8.29
CA PHE A 69 -9.92 -9.25 9.24
C PHE A 69 -9.19 -8.13 10.00
N ARG A 70 -9.97 -7.27 10.63
CA ARG A 70 -9.45 -6.17 11.45
C ARG A 70 -9.64 -6.48 12.91
N LYS A 71 -8.65 -6.08 13.71
CA LYS A 71 -8.75 -5.99 15.17
C LYS A 71 -8.59 -4.54 15.59
N GLY A 72 -9.18 -4.15 16.72
CA GLY A 72 -9.02 -2.83 17.30
C GLY A 72 -10.29 -2.33 17.95
N GLU A 73 -10.28 -1.07 18.37
CA GLU A 73 -11.33 -0.45 19.15
C GLU A 73 -12.71 -0.56 18.47
N GLY A 74 -13.70 -0.99 19.23
CA GLY A 74 -15.06 -1.23 18.74
C GLY A 74 -15.27 -2.56 18.01
N LEU A 75 -14.21 -3.36 17.80
CA LEU A 75 -14.28 -4.67 17.16
C LEU A 75 -14.12 -5.84 18.16
N GLU A 76 -13.79 -5.56 19.41
CA GLU A 76 -13.53 -6.58 20.46
C GLU A 76 -14.78 -7.45 20.74
N LYS A 77 -15.97 -6.89 20.52
CA LYS A 77 -17.26 -7.57 20.71
C LYS A 77 -17.68 -8.41 19.50
N LYS A 78 -17.00 -8.26 18.34
CA LYS A 78 -17.29 -9.04 17.14
C LYS A 78 -16.46 -10.31 17.13
N ASN A 79 -17.09 -11.42 16.77
CA ASN A 79 -16.37 -12.67 16.52
C ASN A 79 -15.54 -12.60 15.22
N CYS A 80 -14.61 -13.54 15.01
CA CYS A 80 -13.73 -13.52 13.84
C CYS A 80 -14.49 -13.50 12.51
N ALA A 81 -15.62 -14.21 12.41
CA ALA A 81 -16.44 -14.25 11.18
C ALA A 81 -17.07 -12.88 10.86
N GLU A 82 -17.56 -12.17 11.87
CA GLU A 82 -18.12 -10.82 11.71
C GLU A 82 -17.03 -9.80 11.34
N GLN A 83 -15.83 -9.94 11.90
CA GLN A 83 -14.68 -9.10 11.56
C GLN A 83 -14.25 -9.32 10.10
N GLU A 84 -14.18 -10.57 9.67
CA GLU A 84 -13.89 -10.97 8.28
C GLU A 84 -14.96 -10.45 7.32
N ALA A 85 -16.24 -10.66 7.61
CA ALA A 85 -17.35 -10.19 6.78
C ALA A 85 -17.37 -8.65 6.59
N SER A 86 -16.84 -7.91 7.56
CA SER A 86 -16.76 -6.45 7.50
C SER A 86 -15.57 -5.93 6.69
N PHE A 87 -14.53 -6.75 6.43
CA PHE A 87 -13.30 -6.33 5.77
C PHE A 87 -13.52 -5.78 4.35
N PRO A 88 -14.29 -6.40 3.44
CA PRO A 88 -14.46 -5.90 2.09
C PRO A 88 -15.09 -4.50 2.01
N ALA A 89 -16.05 -4.20 2.90
CA ALA A 89 -16.65 -2.87 2.99
C ALA A 89 -15.63 -1.85 3.48
N TRP A 90 -14.94 -2.17 4.57
CA TRP A 90 -13.90 -1.31 5.12
C TRP A 90 -12.76 -1.05 4.12
N SER A 91 -12.30 -2.08 3.41
CA SER A 91 -11.24 -1.94 2.41
C SER A 91 -11.66 -0.97 1.29
N ARG A 92 -12.90 -1.09 0.80
CA ARG A 92 -13.41 -0.14 -0.21
C ARG A 92 -13.41 1.31 0.27
N GLU A 93 -13.64 1.56 1.54
CA GLU A 93 -13.68 2.92 2.10
C GLU A 93 -12.30 3.46 2.43
N ASN A 94 -11.41 2.63 2.95
CA ASN A 94 -10.21 3.07 3.65
C ASN A 94 -8.88 2.68 2.96
N VAL A 95 -8.92 1.80 1.95
CA VAL A 95 -7.71 1.35 1.25
C VAL A 95 -7.65 1.94 -0.15
N VAL A 96 -6.49 2.46 -0.52
CA VAL A 96 -6.22 2.89 -1.90
C VAL A 96 -5.06 2.07 -2.45
N TYR A 97 -5.25 1.52 -3.64
CA TYR A 97 -4.22 0.78 -4.38
C TYR A 97 -3.70 1.60 -5.55
N ILE A 98 -2.40 1.84 -5.55
CA ILE A 98 -1.66 2.50 -6.62
C ILE A 98 -0.87 1.44 -7.37
N PRO A 99 -1.29 1.07 -8.58
CA PRO A 99 -0.66 0.01 -9.36
C PRO A 99 0.73 0.39 -9.88
N ALA A 100 1.49 -0.64 -10.28
CA ALA A 100 2.75 -0.46 -10.98
C ALA A 100 2.57 0.27 -12.34
N GLY A 101 3.61 0.99 -12.74
CA GLY A 101 3.64 1.74 -13.98
C GLY A 101 2.72 2.97 -13.94
N GLU A 102 2.08 3.22 -15.07
CA GLU A 102 1.28 4.43 -15.28
C GLU A 102 -0.22 4.23 -15.07
N ARG A 103 -0.66 3.06 -14.64
CA ARG A 103 -2.08 2.70 -14.50
C ARG A 103 -2.71 3.34 -13.27
N GLY A 104 -4.05 3.40 -13.24
CA GLY A 104 -4.82 3.83 -12.07
C GLY A 104 -5.52 5.16 -12.24
N LEU A 105 -4.96 6.12 -12.98
CA LEU A 105 -5.58 7.40 -13.26
C LEU A 105 -6.30 7.42 -14.61
N ARG A 106 -7.28 8.28 -14.74
CA ARG A 106 -8.00 8.56 -16.01
C ARG A 106 -7.21 9.56 -16.84
N TYR A 107 -6.49 9.09 -17.85
CA TYR A 107 -5.51 9.87 -18.62
C TYR A 107 -6.06 11.11 -19.31
N LYS A 108 -7.28 11.04 -19.86
CA LYS A 108 -7.92 12.14 -20.60
C LYS A 108 -8.48 13.23 -19.70
N ASN A 109 -8.59 12.94 -18.41
CA ASN A 109 -9.12 13.86 -17.41
C ASN A 109 -7.96 14.65 -16.75
N THR A 110 -8.30 15.79 -16.15
CA THR A 110 -7.35 16.55 -15.33
C THR A 110 -7.05 15.82 -14.01
N VAL A 111 -6.02 16.26 -13.29
CA VAL A 111 -5.75 15.76 -11.93
C VAL A 111 -6.94 16.05 -11.02
N ARG A 112 -7.50 17.25 -11.07
CA ARG A 112 -8.69 17.65 -10.32
C ARG A 112 -9.87 16.70 -10.57
N ASP A 113 -10.18 16.43 -11.84
CA ASP A 113 -11.27 15.50 -12.19
C ASP A 113 -11.05 14.10 -11.63
N ASN A 114 -9.79 13.62 -11.64
CA ASN A 114 -9.45 12.34 -11.04
C ASN A 114 -9.65 12.34 -9.52
N VAL A 115 -9.22 13.39 -8.82
CA VAL A 115 -9.45 13.54 -7.38
C VAL A 115 -10.93 13.52 -7.05
N LEU A 116 -11.75 14.33 -7.72
CA LEU A 116 -13.18 14.37 -7.52
C LEU A 116 -13.83 13.01 -7.79
N TYR A 117 -13.43 12.35 -8.88
CA TYR A 117 -13.96 11.03 -9.24
C TYR A 117 -13.64 9.96 -8.17
N PHE A 118 -12.39 9.84 -7.76
CA PHE A 118 -12.00 8.81 -6.79
C PHE A 118 -12.53 9.08 -5.39
N SER A 119 -12.66 10.35 -4.99
CA SER A 119 -13.29 10.74 -3.73
C SER A 119 -14.79 10.43 -3.72
N ALA A 120 -15.48 10.71 -4.83
CA ALA A 120 -16.91 10.36 -4.97
C ALA A 120 -17.15 8.84 -4.90
N LEU A 121 -16.24 8.01 -5.45
CA LEU A 121 -16.32 6.55 -5.31
C LEU A 121 -16.18 6.08 -3.85
N LYS A 122 -15.60 6.90 -2.98
CA LYS A 122 -15.48 6.67 -1.53
C LYS A 122 -16.61 7.36 -0.73
N GLY A 123 -17.62 7.91 -1.41
CA GLY A 123 -18.80 8.54 -0.79
C GLY A 123 -18.58 9.97 -0.32
N ARG A 124 -17.47 10.64 -0.69
CA ARG A 124 -17.24 12.04 -0.35
C ARG A 124 -17.99 12.98 -1.29
N SER A 125 -18.47 14.10 -0.73
CA SER A 125 -19.05 15.18 -1.54
C SER A 125 -17.97 15.96 -2.31
N ALA A 126 -18.37 16.68 -3.33
CA ALA A 126 -17.45 17.55 -4.08
C ALA A 126 -16.89 18.67 -3.21
N GLU A 127 -17.70 19.23 -2.32
CA GLU A 127 -17.29 20.31 -1.41
C GLU A 127 -16.23 19.86 -0.41
N GLU A 128 -16.45 18.72 0.26
CA GLU A 128 -15.45 18.10 1.13
C GLU A 128 -14.16 17.81 0.40
N THR A 129 -14.26 17.32 -0.84
CA THR A 129 -13.12 16.97 -1.67
C THR A 129 -12.30 18.19 -2.06
N GLU A 130 -12.95 19.31 -2.45
CA GLU A 130 -12.22 20.54 -2.81
C GLU A 130 -11.47 21.16 -1.61
N ALA A 131 -12.02 21.09 -0.40
CA ALA A 131 -11.32 21.52 0.80
C ALA A 131 -10.05 20.69 1.05
N LEU A 132 -10.15 19.35 0.92
CA LEU A 132 -9.00 18.44 1.03
C LEU A 132 -8.01 18.62 -0.12
N LEU A 133 -8.51 18.85 -1.33
CA LEU A 133 -7.69 19.06 -2.52
C LEU A 133 -6.77 20.28 -2.35
N THR A 134 -7.29 21.39 -1.87
CA THR A 134 -6.50 22.60 -1.60
C THR A 134 -5.40 22.31 -0.59
N ARG A 135 -5.73 21.64 0.52
CA ARG A 135 -4.77 21.26 1.56
C ARG A 135 -3.67 20.33 1.05
N TYR A 136 -4.07 19.24 0.40
CA TYR A 136 -3.12 18.21 0.00
C TYR A 136 -2.35 18.54 -1.26
N ALA A 137 -2.90 19.36 -2.18
CA ALA A 137 -2.14 19.86 -3.32
C ALA A 137 -0.95 20.71 -2.88
N SER A 138 -1.18 21.60 -1.91
CA SER A 138 -0.10 22.41 -1.33
C SER A 138 0.91 21.55 -0.56
N PHE A 139 0.44 20.59 0.23
CA PHE A 139 1.29 19.66 0.96
C PHE A 139 2.21 18.83 0.06
N LEU A 140 1.71 18.38 -1.10
CA LEU A 140 2.45 17.59 -2.08
C LEU A 140 3.19 18.45 -3.12
N HIS A 141 3.09 19.78 -3.03
CA HIS A 141 3.65 20.72 -4.02
C HIS A 141 3.22 20.36 -5.45
N CYS A 142 1.92 20.21 -5.67
CA CYS A 142 1.37 19.83 -6.97
C CYS A 142 0.19 20.71 -7.43
N GLU A 143 0.05 21.92 -6.88
CA GLU A 143 -1.03 22.86 -7.21
C GLU A 143 -1.07 23.16 -8.72
N THR A 144 0.10 23.31 -9.33
CA THR A 144 0.23 23.61 -10.78
C THR A 144 -0.16 22.43 -11.68
N LEU A 145 -0.36 21.25 -11.09
CA LEU A 145 -0.77 20.05 -11.83
C LEU A 145 -2.27 19.86 -11.90
N LEU A 146 -3.06 20.53 -11.04
CA LEU A 146 -4.48 20.26 -10.84
C LEU A 146 -5.30 20.31 -12.13
N ASP A 147 -5.07 21.30 -12.95
CA ASP A 147 -5.84 21.54 -14.18
C ASP A 147 -5.16 20.94 -15.43
N ARG A 148 -4.03 20.25 -15.25
CA ARG A 148 -3.35 19.52 -16.32
C ARG A 148 -3.97 18.13 -16.52
N ARG A 149 -4.06 17.70 -17.78
CA ARG A 149 -4.46 16.32 -18.12
C ARG A 149 -3.38 15.34 -17.70
N VAL A 150 -3.77 14.20 -17.14
CA VAL A 150 -2.84 13.18 -16.66
C VAL A 150 -1.90 12.67 -17.76
N GLU A 151 -2.35 12.59 -19.01
CA GLU A 151 -1.52 12.18 -20.15
C GLU A 151 -0.31 13.11 -20.40
N THR A 152 -0.35 14.37 -19.95
CA THR A 152 0.73 15.35 -20.13
C THR A 152 1.74 15.37 -18.97
N LEU A 153 1.51 14.57 -17.95
CA LEU A 153 2.35 14.53 -16.76
C LEU A 153 3.53 13.58 -16.93
N SER A 154 4.68 13.92 -16.31
CA SER A 154 5.77 12.96 -16.12
C SER A 154 5.33 11.81 -15.19
N LEU A 155 6.06 10.71 -15.18
CA LEU A 155 5.75 9.56 -14.35
C LEU A 155 5.76 9.93 -12.85
N GLY A 156 6.73 10.71 -12.37
CA GLY A 156 6.77 11.23 -11.01
C GLY A 156 5.56 12.08 -10.66
N GLN A 157 5.15 12.98 -11.58
CA GLN A 157 3.94 13.79 -11.41
C GLN A 157 2.68 12.93 -11.36
N LYS A 158 2.60 11.84 -12.15
CA LYS A 158 1.49 10.87 -12.09
C LYS A 158 1.44 10.16 -10.73
N LYS A 159 2.60 9.80 -10.15
CA LYS A 159 2.66 9.20 -8.81
C LYS A 159 2.17 10.19 -7.73
N LYS A 160 2.57 11.46 -7.80
CA LYS A 160 2.04 12.51 -6.91
C LYS A 160 0.53 12.67 -7.06
N ALA A 161 0.02 12.71 -8.29
CA ALA A 161 -1.42 12.79 -8.55
C ALA A 161 -2.18 11.57 -7.98
N SER A 162 -1.61 10.37 -8.07
CA SER A 162 -2.21 9.16 -7.47
C SER A 162 -2.24 9.25 -5.93
N LEU A 163 -1.18 9.76 -5.30
CA LEU A 163 -1.15 10.00 -3.85
C LEU A 163 -2.19 11.04 -3.45
N LEU A 164 -2.29 12.14 -4.20
CA LEU A 164 -3.29 13.19 -3.98
C LEU A 164 -4.72 12.61 -4.03
N CYS A 165 -5.03 11.79 -5.03
CA CYS A 165 -6.30 11.08 -5.12
C CYS A 165 -6.56 10.22 -3.87
N GLY A 166 -5.56 9.47 -3.42
CA GLY A 166 -5.66 8.63 -2.23
C GLY A 166 -5.94 9.41 -0.95
N LEU A 167 -5.22 10.51 -0.74
CA LEU A 167 -5.38 11.36 0.44
C LEU A 167 -6.75 12.07 0.46
N CYS A 168 -7.16 12.65 -0.67
CA CYS A 168 -8.48 13.28 -0.78
C CYS A 168 -9.62 12.27 -0.64
N ALA A 169 -9.42 11.03 -1.05
CA ALA A 169 -10.35 9.93 -0.84
C ALA A 169 -10.38 9.42 0.61
N GLY A 170 -9.50 9.90 1.49
CA GLY A 170 -9.45 9.54 2.92
C GLY A 170 -8.83 8.18 3.19
N ALA A 171 -7.83 7.79 2.41
CA ALA A 171 -7.11 6.55 2.62
C ALA A 171 -6.46 6.49 4.02
N ARG A 172 -6.67 5.38 4.73
CA ARG A 172 -5.94 5.02 5.96
C ARG A 172 -4.77 4.08 5.66
N LEU A 173 -4.90 3.30 4.58
CA LEU A 173 -3.87 2.42 4.06
C LEU A 173 -3.68 2.67 2.56
N ILE A 174 -2.46 3.02 2.17
CA ILE A 174 -2.06 3.17 0.77
C ILE A 174 -1.16 1.99 0.39
N LEU A 175 -1.58 1.24 -0.61
CA LEU A 175 -0.87 0.11 -1.18
C LEU A 175 -0.20 0.56 -2.47
N MET A 176 1.13 0.48 -2.55
CA MET A 176 1.87 0.87 -3.74
C MET A 176 2.59 -0.33 -4.34
N ASP A 177 2.33 -0.60 -5.61
CA ASP A 177 2.94 -1.71 -6.33
C ASP A 177 4.08 -1.18 -7.21
N GLU A 178 5.33 -1.51 -6.85
CA GLU A 178 6.55 -1.09 -7.53
C GLU A 178 6.54 0.40 -7.95
N PRO A 179 6.36 1.34 -7.00
CA PRO A 179 6.13 2.74 -7.32
C PRO A 179 7.34 3.44 -7.95
N GLU A 180 8.55 2.91 -7.77
CA GLU A 180 9.82 3.42 -8.29
C GLU A 180 10.06 3.08 -9.77
N GLY A 181 9.29 2.13 -10.32
CA GLY A 181 9.49 1.64 -11.68
C GLY A 181 9.43 2.77 -12.72
N GLY A 182 10.49 2.92 -13.53
CA GLY A 182 10.59 3.93 -14.59
C GLY A 182 10.90 5.36 -14.10
N LEU A 183 11.11 5.59 -12.80
CA LEU A 183 11.55 6.88 -12.27
C LEU A 183 13.08 7.02 -12.34
N ASP A 184 13.56 8.23 -12.66
CA ASP A 184 14.96 8.60 -12.47
C ASP A 184 15.31 8.77 -10.98
N LEU A 185 16.59 8.99 -10.67
CA LEU A 185 17.07 9.08 -9.29
C LEU A 185 16.44 10.24 -8.52
N ASP A 186 16.25 11.38 -9.15
CA ASP A 186 15.68 12.57 -8.51
C ASP A 186 14.21 12.34 -8.18
N ALA A 187 13.44 11.81 -9.13
CA ALA A 187 12.03 11.46 -8.93
C ALA A 187 11.84 10.35 -7.87
N ARG A 188 12.75 9.35 -7.79
CA ARG A 188 12.73 8.35 -6.72
C ARG A 188 12.97 8.99 -5.34
N GLY A 189 13.97 9.89 -5.24
CA GLY A 189 14.25 10.63 -4.02
C GLY A 189 13.06 11.49 -3.58
N GLU A 190 12.40 12.15 -4.52
CA GLU A 190 11.20 12.94 -4.27
C GLU A 190 10.02 12.05 -3.82
N LEU A 191 9.78 10.93 -4.48
CA LEU A 191 8.75 9.96 -4.10
C LEU A 191 8.95 9.45 -2.66
N ARG A 192 10.19 9.06 -2.31
CA ARG A 192 10.52 8.61 -0.94
C ARG A 192 10.21 9.68 0.10
N ARG A 193 10.66 10.93 -0.12
CA ARG A 193 10.37 12.05 0.79
C ARG A 193 8.87 12.28 0.93
N THR A 194 8.14 12.24 -0.18
CA THR A 194 6.69 12.41 -0.21
C THR A 194 5.97 11.33 0.59
N ILE A 195 6.33 10.06 0.41
CA ILE A 195 5.77 8.93 1.17
C ILE A 195 6.04 9.10 2.66
N LEU A 196 7.31 9.36 3.04
CA LEU A 196 7.70 9.51 4.43
C LEU A 196 6.96 10.66 5.12
N GLN A 197 6.91 11.82 4.46
CA GLN A 197 6.19 12.98 5.00
C GLN A 197 4.69 12.71 5.12
N THR A 198 4.07 12.07 4.14
CA THR A 198 2.66 11.71 4.16
C THR A 198 2.36 10.75 5.31
N ALA A 199 3.15 9.70 5.45
CA ALA A 199 2.99 8.75 6.54
C ALA A 199 3.06 9.45 7.91
N ARG A 200 4.11 10.22 8.15
CA ARG A 200 4.37 10.85 9.46
C ARG A 200 3.40 11.98 9.82
N ARG A 201 2.99 12.80 8.85
CA ARG A 201 2.14 13.96 9.12
C ARG A 201 0.65 13.65 9.10
N GLU A 202 0.23 12.74 8.23
CA GLU A 202 -1.19 12.41 8.05
C GLU A 202 -1.59 11.09 8.74
N GLY A 203 -0.64 10.39 9.37
CA GLY A 203 -0.89 9.12 10.05
C GLY A 203 -1.25 7.95 9.12
N VAL A 204 -1.10 8.14 7.80
CA VAL A 204 -1.45 7.13 6.78
C VAL A 204 -0.43 6.00 6.79
N THR A 205 -0.90 4.77 6.85
CA THR A 205 -0.05 3.60 6.73
C THR A 205 0.21 3.27 5.26
N PHE A 206 1.44 2.91 4.94
CA PHE A 206 1.84 2.45 3.60
C PHE A 206 2.26 0.99 3.63
N LEU A 207 1.88 0.24 2.59
CA LEU A 207 2.48 -1.05 2.23
C LEU A 207 2.98 -0.94 0.79
N ILE A 208 4.29 -1.01 0.62
CA ILE A 208 4.97 -0.76 -0.65
C ILE A 208 5.65 -2.04 -1.10
N SER A 209 5.28 -2.56 -2.26
CA SER A 209 6.01 -3.65 -2.87
C SER A 209 7.18 -3.14 -3.70
N SER A 210 8.33 -3.77 -3.59
CA SER A 210 9.47 -3.56 -4.47
C SER A 210 10.38 -4.79 -4.52
N HIS A 211 11.11 -4.91 -5.60
CA HIS A 211 12.27 -5.79 -5.72
C HIS A 211 13.59 -4.98 -5.63
N ASP A 212 13.51 -3.65 -5.62
CA ASP A 212 14.65 -2.76 -5.42
C ASP A 212 14.78 -2.41 -3.92
N LEU A 213 15.75 -3.04 -3.25
CA LEU A 213 15.99 -2.86 -1.82
C LEU A 213 16.40 -1.42 -1.47
N LEU A 214 17.01 -0.67 -2.42
CA LEU A 214 17.41 0.72 -2.20
C LEU A 214 16.23 1.64 -1.95
N LEU A 215 15.03 1.28 -2.42
CA LEU A 215 13.82 2.03 -2.12
C LEU A 215 13.58 2.11 -0.61
N PHE A 216 13.84 1.03 0.11
CA PHE A 216 13.48 0.87 1.52
C PHE A 216 14.52 1.39 2.50
N GLU A 217 15.73 1.64 2.07
CA GLU A 217 16.81 2.15 2.94
C GLU A 217 16.39 3.47 3.63
N GLY A 218 16.20 3.43 4.96
CA GLY A 218 15.74 4.59 5.74
C GLY A 218 14.31 5.06 5.42
N LEU A 219 13.50 4.25 4.71
CA LEU A 219 12.10 4.54 4.43
C LEU A 219 11.16 3.64 5.22
N ALA A 220 11.34 2.32 5.16
CA ALA A 220 10.43 1.37 5.78
C ALA A 220 10.73 1.18 7.27
N ASP A 221 9.67 1.09 8.06
CA ASP A 221 9.72 0.82 9.50
C ASP A 221 9.67 -0.68 9.78
N ARG A 222 9.01 -1.44 8.90
CA ARG A 222 8.79 -2.88 9.02
C ARG A 222 8.83 -3.56 7.68
N TYR A 223 9.07 -4.87 7.67
CA TYR A 223 9.24 -5.63 6.44
C TYR A 223 8.45 -6.94 6.46
N LEU A 224 7.86 -7.25 5.31
CA LEU A 224 7.22 -8.52 5.00
C LEU A 224 7.96 -9.13 3.80
N PHE A 225 8.54 -10.32 3.99
CA PHE A 225 9.26 -11.00 2.92
C PHE A 225 8.39 -12.11 2.33
N LEU A 226 8.20 -12.07 1.03
CA LEU A 226 7.32 -12.97 0.30
C LEU A 226 8.09 -13.77 -0.75
N GLN A 227 7.99 -15.11 -0.67
CA GLN A 227 8.55 -16.02 -1.65
C GLN A 227 7.60 -17.16 -1.97
N ASN A 228 7.48 -17.52 -3.25
CA ASN A 228 6.62 -18.61 -3.71
C ASN A 228 5.19 -18.56 -3.13
N GLY A 229 4.68 -17.36 -2.91
CA GLY A 229 3.35 -17.15 -2.34
C GLY A 229 3.23 -17.36 -0.83
N LYS A 230 4.35 -17.56 -0.11
CA LYS A 230 4.40 -17.72 1.35
C LYS A 230 5.15 -16.57 2.00
N ASP A 231 4.79 -16.26 3.22
CA ASP A 231 5.61 -15.45 4.11
C ASP A 231 6.81 -16.26 4.57
N VAL A 232 7.99 -15.69 4.45
CA VAL A 232 9.24 -16.37 4.87
C VAL A 232 9.81 -15.72 6.11
N PHE A 233 9.71 -14.39 6.20
CA PHE A 233 10.30 -13.63 7.28
C PHE A 233 9.56 -12.31 7.50
N HIS A 234 9.37 -11.94 8.77
CA HIS A 234 8.88 -10.62 9.17
C HIS A 234 9.94 -9.91 10.02
N ASN A 235 10.11 -8.62 9.84
CA ASN A 235 10.94 -7.80 10.70
C ASN A 235 10.13 -6.58 11.18
N ASP A 236 10.07 -6.42 12.50
CA ASP A 236 9.34 -5.35 13.18
C ASP A 236 10.22 -4.13 13.54
N GLY A 237 11.29 -3.94 12.81
CA GLY A 237 12.20 -2.81 12.97
C GLY A 237 12.79 -2.34 11.66
N THR A 238 13.43 -1.17 11.69
CA THR A 238 14.19 -0.67 10.55
C THR A 238 15.40 -1.57 10.28
N MET A 239 15.69 -1.80 9.01
CA MET A 239 16.88 -2.54 8.57
C MET A 239 17.81 -1.59 7.83
N ASP A 240 19.10 -1.69 8.10
CA ASP A 240 20.11 -1.07 7.26
C ASP A 240 20.29 -1.86 5.95
N ARG A 241 21.05 -1.29 5.04
CA ARG A 241 21.26 -1.87 3.72
C ARG A 241 21.84 -3.28 3.76
N GLU A 242 22.82 -3.51 4.64
CA GLU A 242 23.52 -4.80 4.73
C GLU A 242 22.57 -5.88 5.25
N SER A 243 21.84 -5.59 6.31
CA SER A 243 20.83 -6.49 6.89
C SER A 243 19.72 -6.81 5.89
N LEU A 244 19.26 -5.81 5.15
CA LEU A 244 18.22 -5.96 4.14
C LEU A 244 18.70 -6.82 2.96
N GLN A 245 19.93 -6.59 2.51
CA GLN A 245 20.56 -7.38 1.46
C GLN A 245 20.74 -8.84 1.91
N ALA A 246 21.26 -9.06 3.11
CA ALA A 246 21.44 -10.41 3.67
C ALA A 246 20.13 -11.16 3.83
N ALA A 247 19.06 -10.48 4.26
CA ALA A 247 17.73 -11.08 4.35
C ALA A 247 17.19 -11.48 2.97
N TYR A 248 17.40 -10.64 1.95
CA TYR A 248 16.97 -10.94 0.59
C TYR A 248 17.76 -12.07 -0.06
N GLU A 249 19.06 -12.16 0.20
CA GLU A 249 19.92 -13.24 -0.30
C GLU A 249 19.50 -14.59 0.28
N ARG A 250 19.27 -14.67 1.59
CA ARG A 250 18.73 -15.88 2.23
C ARG A 250 17.39 -16.30 1.60
N LEU A 251 16.50 -15.34 1.40
CA LEU A 251 15.23 -15.57 0.74
C LEU A 251 15.42 -16.23 -0.64
N THR A 252 16.34 -15.70 -1.46
CA THR A 252 16.56 -16.19 -2.82
C THR A 252 17.29 -17.54 -2.88
N GLU A 253 18.17 -17.83 -1.92
CA GLU A 253 18.86 -19.12 -1.82
C GLU A 253 17.92 -20.26 -1.40
N GLU A 254 17.08 -20.05 -0.39
CA GLU A 254 16.09 -21.04 0.04
C GLU A 254 15.11 -21.40 -1.09
N GLY A 255 14.72 -20.45 -1.93
CA GLY A 255 13.85 -20.71 -3.06
C GLY A 255 14.51 -21.43 -4.24
N ARG A 256 15.84 -21.48 -4.30
CA ARG A 256 16.56 -22.30 -5.29
C ARG A 256 16.71 -23.76 -4.87
N MET A 257 16.68 -24.01 -3.56
CA MET A 257 16.78 -25.40 -3.04
C MET A 257 15.44 -26.15 -3.04
N GLU A 258 14.32 -25.43 -3.18
CA GLU A 258 12.96 -26.03 -3.26
C GLU A 258 12.50 -26.33 -4.71
N GLN A 259 13.30 -26.01 -5.74
CA GLN A 259 13.02 -26.30 -7.16
C GLN A 259 13.82 -27.50 -7.64
#